data_eab56a48a12e4f70bbb15ca179b2d99a
#
_entry.id   eab56a48a12e4f70bbb15ca179b2d99a
#
_cell.length_a   1.000
_cell.length_b   1.000
_cell.length_c   1.000
_cell.angle_alpha   90.00
_cell.angle_beta   90.00
_cell.angle_gamma   90.00
#
_symmetry.space_group_name_H-M   'P 1'
#
loop_
_entity.id
_entity.type
_entity.pdbx_description
1 polymer ?
#
loop_
_entity_poly.entity_id
_entity_poly.type
_entity_poly.pdbx_seq_one_letter_code
_entity_poly.pdbx_strand_id
1 'polypeptide(L)'
;MIENKEFYKLSPFLQGLFGNKVELLPSVTELFELELAYLEYNCLPEGDLLDRLAYFKSVNDEFTKHFLMYNLPTKALTKDRSASTKAYFENGLFSTGYATHGLFPYRGKFHPQLIKALINIIGIEKGETVLDPMCGSGTANVESALMGINSYAVDLSPFCQFMTKVKYNSLHINLESLKGVSNRSEQLFDFFSRDEFQKQLQEIKDVEELKICELSLLAFLDSLGYSKRVVRSSHKQLFTKVLRRYEDTVANFILNSYKYIDNVGTVTILENATATKLPLDNGSIDGVITSPPYSFAIDYVKNDEAQLSFLGYDVGYIRNKM
;
A
#
# COMPACT_ATOMS: atom_id res chain seq x y z
N MET A 1 19.44 -19.24 -21.89
CA MET A 1 18.81 -18.82 -20.62
C MET A 1 19.87 -18.09 -19.82
N ILE A 2 19.73 -16.79 -19.64
CA ILE A 2 20.64 -16.03 -18.78
C ILE A 2 20.24 -16.40 -17.37
N GLU A 3 21.12 -17.13 -16.66
CA GLU A 3 20.95 -17.42 -15.24
C GLU A 3 20.70 -16.10 -14.51
N ASN A 4 19.68 -16.06 -13.65
CA ASN A 4 19.38 -14.94 -12.78
C ASN A 4 20.66 -14.52 -12.05
N LYS A 5 21.28 -13.46 -12.50
CA LYS A 5 22.42 -12.88 -11.79
C LYS A 5 21.88 -12.26 -10.50
N GLU A 6 22.31 -12.84 -9.39
CA GLU A 6 21.98 -12.34 -8.05
C GLU A 6 22.73 -11.01 -7.81
N PHE A 7 22.18 -9.89 -8.28
CA PHE A 7 22.80 -8.55 -8.13
C PHE A 7 22.99 -8.14 -6.66
N TYR A 8 22.25 -8.75 -5.75
CA TYR A 8 22.43 -8.51 -4.31
C TYR A 8 23.81 -8.96 -3.78
N LYS A 9 24.51 -9.86 -4.49
CA LYS A 9 25.89 -10.22 -4.22
C LYS A 9 26.79 -9.30 -5.04
N LEU A 10 27.01 -8.09 -4.55
CA LEU A 10 27.84 -7.12 -5.21
C LEU A 10 29.26 -7.65 -5.38
N SER A 11 29.79 -7.55 -6.61
CA SER A 11 31.22 -7.75 -6.85
C SER A 11 32.02 -6.67 -6.10
N PRO A 12 33.32 -6.90 -5.79
CA PRO A 12 34.16 -5.88 -5.16
C PRO A 12 34.15 -4.54 -5.89
N PHE A 13 34.01 -4.55 -7.21
CA PHE A 13 33.91 -3.34 -8.01
C PHE A 13 32.59 -2.58 -7.73
N LEU A 14 31.45 -3.28 -7.74
CA LEU A 14 30.15 -2.66 -7.46
C LEU A 14 30.05 -2.22 -6.00
N GLN A 15 30.65 -3.00 -5.07
CA GLN A 15 30.76 -2.60 -3.66
C GLN A 15 31.52 -1.27 -3.50
N GLY A 16 32.54 -1.04 -4.33
CA GLY A 16 33.32 0.21 -4.34
C GLY A 16 32.56 1.45 -4.79
N LEU A 17 31.35 1.30 -5.35
CA LEU A 17 30.48 2.44 -5.67
C LEU A 17 29.84 3.07 -4.43
N PHE A 18 29.82 2.33 -3.32
CA PHE A 18 29.26 2.78 -2.05
C PHE A 18 30.39 3.07 -1.07
N GLY A 19 30.28 4.16 -0.31
CA GLY A 19 31.28 4.55 0.69
C GLY A 19 31.34 3.60 1.90
N ASN A 20 30.29 2.84 2.13
CA ASN A 20 30.11 1.89 3.21
C ASN A 20 30.05 0.45 2.69
N LYS A 21 30.27 -0.53 3.58
CA LYS A 21 29.94 -1.93 3.29
C LYS A 21 28.43 -2.08 3.21
N VAL A 22 27.89 -2.48 2.06
CA VAL A 22 26.45 -2.60 1.86
C VAL A 22 26.06 -4.00 1.37
N GLU A 23 24.84 -4.42 1.74
CA GLU A 23 24.17 -5.60 1.20
C GLU A 23 22.81 -5.17 0.66
N LEU A 24 22.58 -5.41 -0.62
CA LEU A 24 21.30 -5.10 -1.26
C LEU A 24 20.23 -6.13 -0.89
N LEU A 25 18.97 -5.75 -1.06
CA LEU A 25 17.84 -6.67 -0.92
C LEU A 25 17.85 -7.70 -2.06
N PRO A 26 17.41 -8.96 -1.80
CA PRO A 26 17.26 -9.98 -2.84
C PRO A 26 16.26 -9.59 -3.95
N SER A 27 15.43 -8.58 -3.72
CA SER A 27 14.51 -8.02 -4.71
C SER A 27 15.20 -7.20 -5.80
N VAL A 28 16.47 -6.83 -5.61
CA VAL A 28 17.25 -6.12 -6.63
C VAL A 28 17.73 -7.13 -7.68
N THR A 29 16.95 -7.24 -8.76
CA THR A 29 17.17 -8.21 -9.83
C THR A 29 17.44 -7.58 -11.18
N GLU A 30 17.14 -6.30 -11.34
CA GLU A 30 17.26 -5.54 -12.56
C GLU A 30 18.26 -4.38 -12.41
N LEU A 31 18.87 -3.98 -13.54
CA LEU A 31 19.88 -2.92 -13.54
C LEU A 31 19.30 -1.58 -13.03
N PHE A 32 18.07 -1.26 -13.41
CA PHE A 32 17.44 0.00 -12.98
C PHE A 32 17.20 0.03 -11.45
N GLU A 33 16.98 -1.11 -10.83
CA GLU A 33 16.84 -1.21 -9.36
C GLU A 33 18.19 -0.94 -8.67
N LEU A 34 19.29 -1.39 -9.27
CA LEU A 34 20.65 -1.06 -8.81
C LEU A 34 20.94 0.43 -9.01
N GLU A 35 20.51 1.04 -10.11
CA GLU A 35 20.65 2.48 -10.33
C GLU A 35 19.86 3.29 -9.30
N LEU A 36 18.62 2.88 -8.99
CA LEU A 36 17.81 3.51 -7.96
C LEU A 36 18.46 3.37 -6.57
N ALA A 37 18.99 2.19 -6.25
CA ALA A 37 19.73 1.96 -5.01
C ALA A 37 20.95 2.89 -4.90
N TYR A 38 21.70 3.05 -5.98
CA TYR A 38 22.86 3.93 -6.02
C TYR A 38 22.46 5.40 -5.86
N LEU A 39 21.39 5.84 -6.53
CA LEU A 39 20.89 7.22 -6.44
C LEU A 39 20.39 7.54 -5.04
N GLU A 40 19.51 6.71 -4.46
CA GLU A 40 18.98 6.96 -3.11
C GLU A 40 20.12 6.99 -2.06
N TYR A 41 21.11 6.09 -2.18
CA TYR A 41 22.24 6.05 -1.27
C TYR A 41 23.05 7.35 -1.29
N ASN A 42 23.28 7.94 -2.48
CA ASN A 42 24.05 9.16 -2.63
C ASN A 42 23.25 10.44 -2.35
N CYS A 43 21.92 10.37 -2.38
CA CYS A 43 21.07 11.51 -2.05
C CYS A 43 20.81 11.65 -0.54
N LEU A 44 20.96 10.55 0.22
CA LEU A 44 20.70 10.56 1.66
C LEU A 44 21.95 10.95 2.48
N PRO A 45 21.78 11.73 3.56
CA PRO A 45 22.83 11.90 4.57
C PRO A 45 23.22 10.56 5.20
N GLU A 46 24.48 10.40 5.59
CA GLU A 46 24.98 9.15 6.19
C GLU A 46 24.16 8.71 7.43
N GLY A 47 23.72 9.66 8.24
CA GLY A 47 22.91 9.39 9.42
C GLY A 47 21.50 8.83 9.12
N ASP A 48 21.00 9.01 7.89
CA ASP A 48 19.65 8.58 7.49
C ASP A 48 19.64 7.24 6.73
N LEU A 49 20.80 6.70 6.37
CA LEU A 49 20.90 5.50 5.54
C LEU A 49 20.15 4.31 6.13
N LEU A 50 20.34 4.00 7.40
CA LEU A 50 19.66 2.86 8.06
C LEU A 50 18.13 3.06 8.15
N ASP A 51 17.68 4.29 8.28
CA ASP A 51 16.27 4.66 8.42
C ASP A 51 15.52 4.63 7.10
N ARG A 52 16.16 5.14 6.05
CA ARG A 52 15.45 5.56 4.84
C ARG A 52 15.69 4.68 3.62
N LEU A 53 16.83 3.99 3.50
CA LEU A 53 17.15 3.19 2.32
C LEU A 53 16.09 2.14 2.03
N ALA A 54 15.66 2.05 0.75
CA ALA A 54 14.61 1.17 0.28
C ALA A 54 15.15 -0.14 -0.34
N TYR A 55 16.33 -0.09 -0.96
CA TYR A 55 16.89 -1.23 -1.71
C TYR A 55 17.99 -1.98 -0.96
N PHE A 56 18.26 -1.62 0.29
CA PHE A 56 19.35 -2.20 1.07
C PHE A 56 18.84 -3.07 2.21
N LYS A 57 19.50 -4.20 2.39
CA LYS A 57 19.32 -5.07 3.56
C LYS A 57 20.10 -4.53 4.74
N SER A 58 21.37 -4.16 4.52
CA SER A 58 22.27 -3.67 5.58
C SER A 58 23.27 -2.65 5.06
N VAL A 59 23.73 -1.78 5.97
CA VAL A 59 24.86 -0.86 5.81
C VAL A 59 25.78 -1.08 6.98
N ASN A 60 27.07 -1.33 6.74
CA ASN A 60 28.09 -1.65 7.76
C ASN A 60 27.65 -2.76 8.73
N ASP A 61 27.03 -3.83 8.17
CA ASP A 61 26.50 -4.99 8.90
C ASP A 61 25.29 -4.69 9.81
N GLU A 62 24.75 -3.47 9.81
CA GLU A 62 23.52 -3.11 10.49
C GLU A 62 22.34 -3.14 9.53
N PHE A 63 21.22 -3.76 9.96
CA PHE A 63 20.02 -3.88 9.13
C PHE A 63 19.28 -2.55 8.99
N THR A 64 18.84 -2.26 7.75
CA THR A 64 17.98 -1.10 7.50
C THR A 64 16.58 -1.29 8.13
N LYS A 65 15.94 -0.19 8.52
CA LYS A 65 14.54 -0.24 9.02
C LYS A 65 13.61 -0.86 7.98
N HIS A 66 13.82 -0.58 6.69
CA HIS A 66 13.05 -1.20 5.61
C HIS A 66 13.13 -2.73 5.68
N PHE A 67 14.33 -3.29 5.77
CA PHE A 67 14.50 -4.74 5.89
C PHE A 67 13.82 -5.31 7.14
N LEU A 68 14.00 -4.65 8.28
CA LEU A 68 13.41 -5.09 9.56
C LEU A 68 11.88 -5.05 9.55
N MET A 69 11.28 -4.03 8.92
CA MET A 69 9.82 -3.89 8.81
C MET A 69 9.20 -4.94 7.91
N TYR A 70 9.90 -5.34 6.85
CA TYR A 70 9.33 -6.12 5.75
C TYR A 70 9.80 -7.56 5.71
N ASN A 71 10.83 -7.91 6.47
CA ASN A 71 11.28 -9.29 6.65
C ASN A 71 10.38 -10.03 7.66
N LEU A 72 9.08 -10.11 7.34
CA LEU A 72 8.13 -10.84 8.17
C LEU A 72 8.34 -12.34 8.04
N PRO A 73 8.15 -13.13 9.14
CA PRO A 73 8.16 -14.57 9.05
C PRO A 73 7.10 -15.06 8.07
N THR A 74 7.54 -15.61 6.97
CA THR A 74 6.73 -16.02 5.80
C THR A 74 5.69 -17.11 6.10
N LYS A 75 5.76 -17.78 7.24
CA LYS A 75 4.88 -18.93 7.58
C LYS A 75 3.39 -18.60 7.65
N ALA A 76 3.01 -17.38 8.00
CA ALA A 76 1.62 -16.97 8.11
C ALA A 76 0.98 -16.59 6.77
N LEU A 77 1.78 -16.22 5.77
CA LEU A 77 1.31 -15.62 4.52
C LEU A 77 1.14 -16.63 3.36
N THR A 78 1.65 -17.87 3.48
CA THR A 78 1.80 -18.79 2.35
C THR A 78 0.62 -19.72 2.07
N LYS A 79 -0.32 -19.90 3.00
CA LYS A 79 -1.34 -20.96 2.87
C LYS A 79 -2.40 -20.71 1.78
N ASP A 80 -2.69 -19.46 1.43
CA ASP A 80 -3.82 -19.11 0.53
C ASP A 80 -3.45 -18.29 -0.70
N ARG A 81 -2.17 -18.24 -1.10
CA ARG A 81 -1.71 -17.39 -2.21
C ARG A 81 -1.51 -18.17 -3.52
N SER A 82 -1.59 -17.44 -4.65
CA SER A 82 -1.30 -17.98 -5.97
C SER A 82 0.13 -18.53 -6.06
N ALA A 83 0.38 -19.47 -6.98
CA ALA A 83 1.70 -20.09 -7.15
C ALA A 83 2.83 -19.07 -7.39
N SER A 84 2.56 -17.98 -8.14
CA SER A 84 3.51 -16.88 -8.36
C SER A 84 3.84 -16.11 -7.09
N THR A 85 2.86 -15.88 -6.22
CA THR A 85 3.08 -15.20 -4.94
C THR A 85 3.83 -16.09 -3.96
N LYS A 86 3.59 -17.41 -3.96
CA LYS A 86 4.34 -18.37 -3.14
C LYS A 86 5.81 -18.42 -3.52
N ALA A 87 6.12 -18.53 -4.82
CA ALA A 87 7.49 -18.53 -5.33
C ALA A 87 8.25 -17.25 -4.95
N TYR A 88 7.56 -16.11 -4.99
CA TYR A 88 8.13 -14.82 -4.59
C TYR A 88 8.58 -14.82 -3.13
N PHE A 89 7.79 -15.39 -2.22
CA PHE A 89 8.15 -15.49 -0.79
C PHE A 89 9.16 -16.60 -0.49
N GLU A 90 9.04 -17.76 -1.14
CA GLU A 90 9.95 -18.89 -0.94
C GLU A 90 11.38 -18.54 -1.35
N ASN A 91 11.56 -17.68 -2.33
CA ASN A 91 12.86 -17.20 -2.78
C ASN A 91 13.42 -16.03 -1.95
N GLY A 92 12.78 -15.66 -0.84
CA GLY A 92 13.22 -14.54 0.01
C GLY A 92 13.04 -13.17 -0.62
N LEU A 93 12.25 -13.06 -1.70
CA LEU A 93 11.94 -11.80 -2.34
C LEU A 93 10.89 -11.02 -1.53
N PHE A 94 11.04 -9.69 -1.49
CA PHE A 94 10.13 -8.82 -0.75
C PHE A 94 8.79 -8.68 -1.44
N SER A 95 7.71 -8.84 -0.68
CA SER A 95 6.36 -8.64 -1.18
C SER A 95 6.05 -7.15 -1.32
N THR A 96 5.38 -6.79 -2.41
CA THR A 96 4.74 -5.47 -2.56
C THR A 96 3.52 -5.29 -1.65
N GLY A 97 3.24 -6.25 -0.77
CA GLY A 97 2.05 -6.29 0.07
C GLY A 97 2.32 -6.08 1.56
N TYR A 98 3.49 -5.56 1.94
CA TYR A 98 3.77 -5.24 3.33
C TYR A 98 2.89 -4.10 3.86
N ALA A 99 2.91 -3.91 5.17
CA ALA A 99 2.05 -2.98 5.88
C ALA A 99 0.59 -3.13 5.40
N THR A 100 -0.04 -2.05 4.99
CA THR A 100 -1.42 -2.06 4.47
C THR A 100 -1.49 -2.08 2.94
N HIS A 101 -0.35 -2.12 2.22
CA HIS A 101 -0.32 -2.23 0.76
C HIS A 101 -0.96 -3.51 0.21
N GLY A 102 -0.99 -4.58 1.02
CA GLY A 102 -1.62 -5.86 0.69
C GLY A 102 -3.16 -5.85 0.76
N LEU A 103 -3.75 -4.82 1.34
CA LEU A 103 -5.20 -4.64 1.37
C LEU A 103 -5.67 -4.22 -0.04
N PHE A 104 -6.59 -4.98 -0.59
CA PHE A 104 -7.13 -4.85 -1.94
C PHE A 104 -6.09 -4.99 -3.07
N PRO A 105 -6.19 -6.02 -3.92
CA PRO A 105 -5.26 -6.26 -5.03
C PRO A 105 -5.56 -5.33 -6.23
N TYR A 106 -5.18 -4.07 -6.12
CA TYR A 106 -5.39 -3.08 -7.16
C TYR A 106 -4.42 -3.26 -8.34
N ARG A 107 -4.93 -3.22 -9.56
CA ARG A 107 -4.12 -3.33 -10.78
C ARG A 107 -3.47 -1.99 -11.12
N GLY A 108 -2.20 -2.03 -11.51
CA GLY A 108 -1.46 -0.82 -11.89
C GLY A 108 -0.99 0.03 -10.71
N LYS A 109 -1.00 -0.54 -9.48
CA LYS A 109 -0.40 0.16 -8.34
C LYS A 109 1.12 0.27 -8.50
N PHE A 110 1.68 1.34 -7.99
CA PHE A 110 3.12 1.49 -7.81
C PHE A 110 3.72 0.35 -6.97
N HIS A 111 4.99 0.08 -7.21
CA HIS A 111 5.80 -0.71 -6.30
C HIS A 111 6.16 0.16 -5.09
N PRO A 112 5.79 -0.20 -3.85
CA PRO A 112 6.02 0.65 -2.68
C PRO A 112 7.49 1.01 -2.46
N GLN A 113 8.39 0.04 -2.65
CA GLN A 113 9.84 0.22 -2.54
C GLN A 113 10.37 1.29 -3.52
N LEU A 114 9.84 1.32 -4.75
CA LEU A 114 10.17 2.36 -5.73
C LEU A 114 9.75 3.74 -5.23
N ILE A 115 8.54 3.86 -4.67
CA ILE A 115 8.06 5.13 -4.12
C ILE A 115 8.99 5.62 -3.02
N LYS A 116 9.38 4.74 -2.09
CA LYS A 116 10.30 5.08 -1.01
C LYS A 116 11.62 5.61 -1.54
N ALA A 117 12.21 4.92 -2.53
CA ALA A 117 13.45 5.38 -3.15
C ALA A 117 13.29 6.72 -3.87
N LEU A 118 12.18 6.93 -4.59
CA LEU A 118 11.92 8.20 -5.27
C LEU A 118 11.79 9.35 -4.26
N ILE A 119 11.12 9.15 -3.13
CA ILE A 119 11.03 10.12 -2.04
C ILE A 119 12.45 10.51 -1.56
N ASN A 120 13.33 9.52 -1.38
CA ASN A 120 14.73 9.76 -1.00
C ASN A 120 15.49 10.54 -2.08
N ILE A 121 15.34 10.17 -3.34
CA ILE A 121 16.07 10.78 -4.48
C ILE A 121 15.63 12.24 -4.69
N ILE A 122 14.35 12.55 -4.56
CA ILE A 122 13.87 13.94 -4.70
C ILE A 122 14.08 14.79 -3.45
N GLY A 123 14.60 14.20 -2.37
CA GLY A 123 15.04 14.91 -1.19
C GLY A 123 13.92 15.34 -0.23
N ILE A 124 12.78 14.68 -0.23
CA ILE A 124 11.67 14.98 0.70
C ILE A 124 12.01 14.49 2.10
N GLU A 125 11.87 15.34 3.11
CA GLU A 125 12.21 15.08 4.49
C GLU A 125 10.98 14.78 5.37
N LYS A 126 11.22 14.26 6.59
CA LYS A 126 10.17 14.03 7.58
C LYS A 126 9.44 15.34 7.92
N GLY A 127 8.12 15.31 7.91
CA GLY A 127 7.27 16.46 8.18
C GLY A 127 6.90 17.27 6.95
N GLU A 128 7.62 17.15 5.84
CA GLU A 128 7.26 17.75 4.56
C GLU A 128 6.03 17.09 3.94
N THR A 129 5.53 17.66 2.85
CA THR A 129 4.24 17.27 2.25
C THR A 129 4.39 16.88 0.79
N VAL A 130 3.94 15.66 0.47
CA VAL A 130 3.87 15.13 -0.90
C VAL A 130 2.43 15.18 -1.43
N LEU A 131 2.26 15.44 -2.71
CA LEU A 131 1.00 15.31 -3.42
C LEU A 131 1.05 14.10 -4.36
N ASP A 132 0.01 13.24 -4.28
CA ASP A 132 -0.32 12.30 -5.34
C ASP A 132 -1.67 12.68 -5.96
N PRO A 133 -1.68 13.37 -7.11
CA PRO A 133 -2.90 13.86 -7.75
C PRO A 133 -3.69 12.79 -8.49
N MET A 134 -3.21 11.54 -8.56
CA MET A 134 -3.88 10.37 -9.13
C MET A 134 -3.56 9.13 -8.29
N CYS A 135 -3.98 9.18 -7.00
CA CYS A 135 -3.47 8.28 -5.95
C CYS A 135 -3.83 6.80 -6.16
N GLY A 136 -4.85 6.48 -6.93
CA GLY A 136 -5.27 5.11 -7.17
C GLY A 136 -5.44 4.32 -5.88
N SER A 137 -4.57 3.36 -5.64
CA SER A 137 -4.59 2.53 -4.43
C SER A 137 -3.88 3.16 -3.21
N GLY A 138 -3.42 4.40 -3.30
CA GLY A 138 -2.77 5.14 -2.23
C GLY A 138 -1.35 4.68 -1.89
N THR A 139 -0.62 4.07 -2.84
CA THR A 139 0.72 3.55 -2.55
C THR A 139 1.69 4.65 -2.13
N ALA A 140 1.72 5.78 -2.86
CA ALA A 140 2.57 6.90 -2.52
C ALA A 140 2.20 7.50 -1.15
N ASN A 141 0.92 7.63 -0.85
CA ASN A 141 0.43 8.18 0.41
C ASN A 141 0.77 7.28 1.61
N VAL A 142 0.58 5.96 1.49
CA VAL A 142 0.93 5.01 2.56
C VAL A 142 2.44 4.99 2.80
N GLU A 143 3.28 4.96 1.73
CA GLU A 143 4.74 5.02 1.90
C GLU A 143 5.20 6.33 2.53
N SER A 144 4.67 7.47 2.07
CA SER A 144 4.96 8.77 2.70
C SER A 144 4.64 8.74 4.18
N ALA A 145 3.45 8.25 4.55
CA ALA A 145 3.05 8.12 5.96
C ALA A 145 4.01 7.25 6.77
N LEU A 146 4.42 6.09 6.24
CA LEU A 146 5.39 5.19 6.89
C LEU A 146 6.77 5.83 7.08
N MET A 147 7.12 6.82 6.25
CA MET A 147 8.37 7.60 6.34
C MET A 147 8.24 8.86 7.20
N GLY A 148 7.10 9.13 7.81
CA GLY A 148 6.85 10.34 8.60
C GLY A 148 6.62 11.60 7.75
N ILE A 149 6.23 11.43 6.50
CA ILE A 149 5.99 12.49 5.51
C ILE A 149 4.47 12.64 5.34
N ASN A 150 3.99 13.88 5.33
CA ASN A 150 2.60 14.17 5.10
C ASN A 150 2.25 14.03 3.61
N SER A 151 0.99 13.74 3.31
CA SER A 151 0.58 13.71 1.90
C SER A 151 -0.87 14.11 1.68
N TYR A 152 -1.11 14.66 0.50
CA TYR A 152 -2.44 14.82 -0.07
C TYR A 152 -2.68 13.74 -1.12
N ALA A 153 -3.86 13.13 -1.07
CA ALA A 153 -4.32 12.14 -2.02
C ALA A 153 -5.51 12.67 -2.81
N VAL A 154 -5.43 12.61 -4.13
CA VAL A 154 -6.49 12.99 -5.05
C VAL A 154 -6.73 11.86 -6.03
N ASP A 155 -7.98 11.56 -6.31
CA ASP A 155 -8.38 10.66 -7.40
C ASP A 155 -9.79 11.01 -7.87
N LEU A 156 -10.09 10.80 -9.14
CA LEU A 156 -11.45 10.97 -9.66
C LEU A 156 -12.39 9.83 -9.25
N SER A 157 -11.82 8.66 -8.94
CA SER A 157 -12.57 7.51 -8.45
C SER A 157 -12.81 7.61 -6.94
N PRO A 158 -14.07 7.76 -6.47
CA PRO A 158 -14.37 7.75 -5.05
C PRO A 158 -13.97 6.43 -4.37
N PHE A 159 -13.93 5.33 -5.12
CA PHE A 159 -13.46 4.05 -4.61
C PHE A 159 -11.95 4.07 -4.34
N CYS A 160 -11.14 4.70 -5.20
CA CYS A 160 -9.71 4.89 -4.96
C CYS A 160 -9.45 5.76 -3.72
N GLN A 161 -10.21 6.87 -3.57
CA GLN A 161 -10.16 7.69 -2.37
C GLN A 161 -10.49 6.90 -1.10
N PHE A 162 -11.58 6.12 -1.13
CA PHE A 162 -11.98 5.25 -0.02
C PHE A 162 -10.90 4.22 0.31
N MET A 163 -10.36 3.53 -0.71
CA MET A 163 -9.31 2.53 -0.53
C MET A 163 -8.04 3.15 0.09
N THR A 164 -7.62 4.32 -0.36
CA THR A 164 -6.48 5.06 0.19
C THR A 164 -6.72 5.42 1.66
N LYS A 165 -7.90 5.97 1.98
CA LYS A 165 -8.32 6.28 3.35
C LYS A 165 -8.25 5.05 4.25
N VAL A 166 -8.83 3.93 3.81
CA VAL A 166 -8.87 2.70 4.62
C VAL A 166 -7.47 2.15 4.85
N LYS A 167 -6.62 2.11 3.84
CA LYS A 167 -5.23 1.65 4.00
C LYS A 167 -4.46 2.50 4.99
N TYR A 168 -4.59 3.82 4.92
CA TYR A 168 -3.96 4.74 5.87
C TYR A 168 -4.52 4.55 7.29
N ASN A 169 -5.84 4.56 7.45
CA ASN A 169 -6.48 4.38 8.75
C ASN A 169 -6.10 3.05 9.39
N SER A 170 -5.87 2.01 8.58
CA SER A 170 -5.47 0.69 9.05
C SER A 170 -4.06 0.64 9.65
N LEU A 171 -3.22 1.64 9.40
CA LEU A 171 -1.94 1.78 10.11
C LEU A 171 -2.12 2.11 11.59
N HIS A 172 -3.28 2.66 11.98
CA HIS A 172 -3.58 3.19 13.32
C HIS A 172 -4.73 2.45 14.02
N ILE A 173 -5.13 1.28 13.56
CA ILE A 173 -6.17 0.49 14.22
C ILE A 173 -5.64 -0.06 15.53
N ASN A 174 -6.45 0.04 16.59
CA ASN A 174 -6.14 -0.61 17.86
C ASN A 174 -6.21 -2.14 17.70
N LEU A 175 -5.14 -2.83 18.11
CA LEU A 175 -5.03 -4.29 17.97
C LEU A 175 -6.15 -5.04 18.72
N GLU A 176 -6.57 -4.56 19.88
CA GLU A 176 -7.65 -5.21 20.65
C GLU A 176 -9.01 -5.08 19.95
N SER A 177 -9.26 -3.92 19.31
CA SER A 177 -10.47 -3.69 18.51
C SER A 177 -10.49 -4.52 17.24
N LEU A 178 -9.31 -4.81 16.68
CA LEU A 178 -9.16 -5.62 15.46
C LEU A 178 -9.35 -7.12 15.72
N LYS A 179 -8.95 -7.61 16.88
CA LYS A 179 -8.99 -9.03 17.22
C LYS A 179 -10.40 -9.63 17.07
N GLY A 180 -10.48 -10.70 16.31
CA GLY A 180 -11.72 -11.46 16.13
C GLY A 180 -12.75 -10.80 15.22
N VAL A 181 -12.39 -9.76 14.47
CA VAL A 181 -13.29 -9.13 13.50
C VAL A 181 -13.79 -10.15 12.48
N SER A 182 -12.94 -11.06 12.03
CA SER A 182 -13.33 -12.14 11.09
C SER A 182 -14.33 -13.13 11.68
N ASN A 183 -14.43 -13.26 13.00
CA ASN A 183 -15.45 -14.09 13.67
C ASN A 183 -16.87 -13.47 13.54
N ARG A 184 -16.95 -12.15 13.30
CA ARG A 184 -18.20 -11.41 13.06
C ARG A 184 -18.53 -11.30 11.57
N SER A 185 -17.85 -12.04 10.71
CA SER A 185 -17.99 -11.93 9.25
C SER A 185 -19.43 -12.14 8.75
N GLU A 186 -20.23 -13.02 9.38
CA GLU A 186 -21.63 -13.18 8.99
C GLU A 186 -22.47 -11.93 9.28
N GLN A 187 -22.31 -11.36 10.46
CA GLN A 187 -23.03 -10.16 10.89
C GLN A 187 -22.64 -8.95 10.02
N LEU A 188 -21.34 -8.81 9.73
CA LEU A 188 -20.83 -7.76 8.85
C LEU A 188 -21.30 -7.95 7.41
N PHE A 189 -21.33 -9.20 6.90
CA PHE A 189 -21.88 -9.49 5.58
C PHE A 189 -23.35 -9.09 5.48
N ASP A 190 -24.16 -9.49 6.46
CA ASP A 190 -25.58 -9.17 6.51
C ASP A 190 -25.82 -7.66 6.68
N PHE A 191 -24.94 -6.96 7.42
CA PHE A 191 -24.96 -5.50 7.54
C PHE A 191 -24.70 -4.81 6.19
N PHE A 192 -23.61 -5.15 5.48
CA PHE A 192 -23.30 -4.55 4.18
C PHE A 192 -24.28 -4.94 3.07
N SER A 193 -25.04 -6.01 3.24
CA SER A 193 -26.07 -6.44 2.29
C SER A 193 -27.40 -5.68 2.40
N ARG A 194 -27.52 -4.74 3.36
CA ARG A 194 -28.73 -3.89 3.54
C ARG A 194 -28.65 -2.65 2.68
N ASP A 195 -29.76 -2.20 2.14
CA ASP A 195 -29.82 -0.97 1.33
C ASP A 195 -29.38 0.30 2.11
N GLU A 196 -29.58 0.31 3.44
CA GLU A 196 -29.30 1.47 4.28
C GLU A 196 -27.92 1.43 4.97
N PHE A 197 -27.03 0.47 4.65
CA PHE A 197 -25.77 0.30 5.35
C PHE A 197 -24.90 1.57 5.35
N GLN A 198 -24.89 2.33 4.24
CA GLN A 198 -24.12 3.56 4.12
C GLN A 198 -24.56 4.64 5.10
N LYS A 199 -25.86 4.81 5.29
CA LYS A 199 -26.42 5.72 6.28
C LYS A 199 -26.01 5.31 7.69
N GLN A 200 -26.15 4.01 8.00
CA GLN A 200 -25.77 3.48 9.30
C GLN A 200 -24.25 3.60 9.55
N LEU A 201 -23.42 3.45 8.51
CA LEU A 201 -21.96 3.65 8.60
C LEU A 201 -21.62 5.10 8.97
N GLN A 202 -22.34 6.08 8.40
CA GLN A 202 -22.15 7.51 8.71
C GLN A 202 -22.61 7.89 10.14
N GLU A 203 -23.47 7.09 10.75
CA GLU A 203 -23.95 7.29 12.13
C GLU A 203 -22.97 6.77 13.19
N ILE A 204 -21.95 5.98 12.80
CA ILE A 204 -20.92 5.48 13.72
C ILE A 204 -20.07 6.65 14.20
N LYS A 205 -20.13 6.94 15.50
CA LYS A 205 -19.37 8.04 16.13
C LYS A 205 -18.04 7.58 16.74
N ASP A 206 -17.96 6.31 17.10
CA ASP A 206 -16.71 5.75 17.60
C ASP A 206 -15.71 5.59 16.47
N VAL A 207 -14.55 6.24 16.60
CA VAL A 207 -13.52 6.31 15.54
C VAL A 207 -12.91 4.94 15.29
N GLU A 208 -12.70 4.13 16.32
CA GLU A 208 -12.13 2.79 16.14
C GLU A 208 -13.13 1.83 15.50
N GLU A 209 -14.40 1.89 15.91
CA GLU A 209 -15.46 1.11 15.29
C GLU A 209 -15.62 1.49 13.81
N LEU A 210 -15.56 2.78 13.48
CA LEU A 210 -15.61 3.25 12.09
C LEU A 210 -14.44 2.70 11.27
N LYS A 211 -13.20 2.75 11.77
CA LYS A 211 -12.03 2.16 11.09
C LYS A 211 -12.21 0.66 10.83
N ILE A 212 -12.72 -0.07 11.80
CA ILE A 212 -13.00 -1.52 11.68
C ILE A 212 -14.10 -1.79 10.64
N CYS A 213 -15.17 -1.01 10.66
CA CYS A 213 -16.24 -1.13 9.67
C CYS A 213 -15.75 -0.78 8.26
N GLU A 214 -14.96 0.29 8.08
CA GLU A 214 -14.37 0.68 6.80
C GLU A 214 -13.39 -0.39 6.27
N LEU A 215 -12.53 -0.96 7.13
CA LEU A 215 -11.65 -2.09 6.79
C LEU A 215 -12.46 -3.30 6.33
N SER A 216 -13.54 -3.61 7.05
CA SER A 216 -14.43 -4.72 6.72
C SER A 216 -15.20 -4.46 5.41
N LEU A 217 -15.63 -3.23 5.16
CA LEU A 217 -16.26 -2.84 3.89
C LEU A 217 -15.27 -2.99 2.72
N LEU A 218 -14.01 -2.59 2.88
CA LEU A 218 -13.00 -2.79 1.84
C LEU A 218 -12.79 -4.29 1.55
N ALA A 219 -12.81 -5.15 2.58
CA ALA A 219 -12.75 -6.60 2.41
C ALA A 219 -13.99 -7.15 1.69
N PHE A 220 -15.18 -6.60 1.97
CA PHE A 220 -16.42 -6.95 1.28
C PHE A 220 -16.34 -6.59 -0.22
N LEU A 221 -15.87 -5.38 -0.55
CA LEU A 221 -15.69 -4.91 -1.92
C LEU A 221 -14.62 -5.72 -2.69
N ASP A 222 -13.55 -6.15 -2.02
CA ASP A 222 -12.54 -7.04 -2.59
C ASP A 222 -13.16 -8.41 -2.94
N SER A 223 -13.90 -8.99 -2.00
CA SER A 223 -14.59 -10.28 -2.22
C SER A 223 -15.68 -10.21 -3.30
N LEU A 224 -16.33 -9.06 -3.46
CA LEU A 224 -17.31 -8.81 -4.51
C LEU A 224 -16.70 -8.93 -5.92
N GLY A 225 -15.49 -8.39 -6.11
CA GLY A 225 -14.74 -8.53 -7.35
C GLY A 225 -14.36 -9.99 -7.68
N TYR A 226 -14.06 -10.79 -6.66
CA TYR A 226 -13.78 -12.23 -6.81
C TYR A 226 -15.02 -13.07 -7.09
N SER A 227 -16.14 -12.76 -6.46
CA SER A 227 -17.38 -13.55 -6.59
C SER A 227 -17.89 -13.67 -8.03
N LYS A 228 -17.60 -12.67 -8.85
CA LYS A 228 -17.91 -12.68 -10.30
C LYS A 228 -17.03 -13.63 -11.12
N ARG A 229 -15.91 -14.10 -10.57
CA ARG A 229 -14.89 -14.92 -11.27
C ARG A 229 -14.80 -16.36 -10.74
N VAL A 230 -15.26 -16.62 -9.52
CA VAL A 230 -15.11 -17.91 -8.83
C VAL A 230 -16.46 -18.61 -8.70
N VAL A 231 -16.69 -19.63 -9.51
CA VAL A 231 -17.97 -20.37 -9.58
C VAL A 231 -18.23 -21.27 -8.35
N ARG A 232 -17.22 -21.58 -7.53
CA ARG A 232 -17.28 -22.61 -6.48
C ARG A 232 -17.48 -22.08 -5.05
N SER A 233 -17.52 -20.78 -4.83
CA SER A 233 -17.67 -20.20 -3.49
C SER A 233 -18.71 -19.07 -3.50
N SER A 234 -19.59 -19.02 -2.50
CA SER A 234 -20.50 -17.89 -2.34
C SER A 234 -19.76 -16.61 -1.98
N HIS A 235 -20.35 -15.44 -2.27
CA HIS A 235 -19.79 -14.15 -1.88
C HIS A 235 -19.51 -14.09 -0.36
N LYS A 236 -20.44 -14.59 0.47
CA LYS A 236 -20.28 -14.66 1.94
C LYS A 236 -19.04 -15.46 2.36
N GLN A 237 -18.80 -16.61 1.74
CA GLN A 237 -17.62 -17.44 2.02
C GLN A 237 -16.31 -16.76 1.59
N LEU A 238 -16.31 -16.06 0.46
CA LEU A 238 -15.16 -15.29 -0.01
C LEU A 238 -14.90 -14.11 0.90
N PHE A 239 -15.93 -13.39 1.32
CA PHE A 239 -15.81 -12.29 2.26
C PHE A 239 -15.15 -12.72 3.58
N THR A 240 -15.61 -13.81 4.20
CA THR A 240 -15.00 -14.34 5.43
C THR A 240 -13.49 -14.61 5.27
N LYS A 241 -13.07 -15.18 4.13
CA LYS A 241 -11.65 -15.45 3.85
C LYS A 241 -10.85 -14.16 3.64
N VAL A 242 -11.41 -13.21 2.91
CA VAL A 242 -10.77 -11.92 2.65
C VAL A 242 -10.65 -11.11 3.93
N LEU A 243 -11.71 -11.05 4.73
CA LEU A 243 -11.72 -10.33 6.01
C LEU A 243 -10.68 -10.89 6.99
N ARG A 244 -10.56 -12.22 7.10
CA ARG A 244 -9.50 -12.85 7.90
C ARG A 244 -8.11 -12.46 7.40
N ARG A 245 -7.88 -12.47 6.10
CA ARG A 245 -6.60 -12.03 5.52
C ARG A 245 -6.30 -10.56 5.86
N TYR A 246 -7.31 -9.69 5.87
CA TYR A 246 -7.15 -8.28 6.23
C TYR A 246 -6.83 -8.12 7.71
N GLU A 247 -7.56 -8.81 8.59
CA GLU A 247 -7.29 -8.87 10.03
C GLU A 247 -5.85 -9.32 10.28
N ASP A 248 -5.42 -10.43 9.67
CA ASP A 248 -4.07 -10.98 9.82
C ASP A 248 -2.99 -10.00 9.29
N THR A 249 -3.25 -9.34 8.15
CA THR A 249 -2.31 -8.38 7.56
C THR A 249 -2.08 -7.17 8.47
N VAL A 250 -3.14 -6.56 8.96
CA VAL A 250 -3.06 -5.39 9.84
C VAL A 250 -2.50 -5.76 11.21
N ALA A 251 -2.93 -6.88 11.80
CA ALA A 251 -2.41 -7.37 13.08
C ALA A 251 -0.90 -7.66 13.00
N ASN A 252 -0.44 -8.33 11.93
CA ASN A 252 0.98 -8.61 11.73
C ASN A 252 1.81 -7.33 11.58
N PHE A 253 1.30 -6.33 10.87
CA PHE A 253 1.97 -5.04 10.75
C PHE A 253 2.12 -4.37 12.12
N ILE A 254 1.03 -4.26 12.88
CA ILE A 254 1.04 -3.61 14.20
C ILE A 254 1.99 -4.34 15.17
N LEU A 255 1.93 -5.67 15.22
CA LEU A 255 2.74 -6.47 16.14
C LEU A 255 4.24 -6.48 15.83
N ASN A 256 4.60 -6.48 14.55
CA ASN A 256 5.96 -6.79 14.13
C ASN A 256 6.70 -5.61 13.49
N SER A 257 6.01 -4.70 12.82
CA SER A 257 6.62 -3.64 12.00
C SER A 257 6.44 -2.26 12.58
N TYR A 258 5.32 -1.97 13.23
CA TYR A 258 4.99 -0.62 13.72
C TYR A 258 6.04 -0.04 14.67
N LYS A 259 6.72 -0.88 15.45
CA LYS A 259 7.80 -0.49 16.38
C LYS A 259 9.03 0.15 15.71
N TYR A 260 9.17 -0.01 14.39
CA TYR A 260 10.26 0.60 13.62
C TYR A 260 9.87 1.96 13.00
N ILE A 261 8.64 2.43 13.24
CA ILE A 261 8.14 3.70 12.74
C ILE A 261 8.13 4.69 13.89
N ASP A 262 8.93 5.75 13.78
CA ASP A 262 9.02 6.76 14.85
C ASP A 262 7.76 7.62 14.89
N ASN A 263 7.34 8.14 13.72
CA ASN A 263 6.15 8.94 13.55
C ASN A 263 5.50 8.57 12.21
N VAL A 264 4.19 8.44 12.19
CA VAL A 264 3.42 8.26 10.96
C VAL A 264 3.00 9.63 10.44
N GLY A 265 3.31 9.94 9.18
CA GLY A 265 2.85 11.15 8.52
C GLY A 265 1.33 11.15 8.30
N THR A 266 0.76 12.31 8.08
CA THR A 266 -0.69 12.45 7.83
C THR A 266 -1.02 12.23 6.36
N VAL A 267 -2.17 11.59 6.09
CA VAL A 267 -2.74 11.47 4.74
C VAL A 267 -4.07 12.19 4.71
N THR A 268 -4.17 13.20 3.88
CA THR A 268 -5.40 13.97 3.67
C THR A 268 -6.00 13.66 2.31
N ILE A 269 -7.22 13.14 2.30
CA ILE A 269 -7.96 12.89 1.05
C ILE A 269 -8.70 14.17 0.64
N LEU A 270 -8.44 14.64 -0.57
CA LEU A 270 -9.11 15.82 -1.14
C LEU A 270 -10.29 15.35 -2.02
N GLU A 271 -11.41 15.04 -1.38
CA GLU A 271 -12.55 14.32 -1.99
C GLU A 271 -13.16 15.01 -3.22
N ASN A 272 -13.17 16.33 -3.28
CA ASN A 272 -13.77 17.07 -4.40
C ASN A 272 -12.72 17.69 -5.33
N ALA A 273 -11.47 17.24 -5.26
CA ALA A 273 -10.38 17.74 -6.07
C ALA A 273 -10.19 16.87 -7.32
N THR A 274 -9.52 17.45 -8.30
CA THR A 274 -9.00 16.75 -9.48
C THR A 274 -7.57 17.16 -9.69
N ALA A 275 -6.77 16.37 -10.44
CA ALA A 275 -5.40 16.73 -10.78
C ALA A 275 -5.27 18.11 -11.47
N THR A 276 -6.34 18.56 -12.13
CA THR A 276 -6.39 19.86 -12.82
C THR A 276 -6.99 20.99 -11.98
N LYS A 277 -7.56 20.67 -10.81
CA LYS A 277 -8.17 21.65 -9.89
C LYS A 277 -7.96 21.20 -8.45
N LEU A 278 -6.89 21.70 -7.87
CA LEU A 278 -6.48 21.40 -6.50
C LEU A 278 -6.84 22.55 -5.57
N PRO A 279 -7.50 22.31 -4.44
CA PRO A 279 -7.80 23.34 -3.43
C PRO A 279 -6.59 23.52 -2.49
N LEU A 280 -5.41 23.77 -3.05
CA LEU A 280 -4.15 23.92 -2.34
C LEU A 280 -3.55 25.29 -2.67
N ASP A 281 -2.90 25.90 -1.69
CA ASP A 281 -2.18 27.15 -1.88
C ASP A 281 -0.90 26.94 -2.71
N ASN A 282 -0.50 27.96 -3.43
CA ASN A 282 0.76 27.91 -4.17
C ASN A 282 1.95 27.76 -3.21
N GLY A 283 2.85 26.82 -3.52
CA GLY A 283 4.04 26.56 -2.72
C GLY A 283 3.77 25.81 -1.40
N SER A 284 2.60 25.16 -1.24
CA SER A 284 2.26 24.37 -0.05
C SER A 284 2.69 22.89 -0.14
N ILE A 285 3.29 22.48 -1.24
CA ILE A 285 3.71 21.10 -1.53
C ILE A 285 5.21 21.07 -1.80
N ASP A 286 5.91 20.16 -1.14
CA ASP A 286 7.36 20.00 -1.25
C ASP A 286 7.74 19.04 -2.39
N GLY A 287 6.88 18.06 -2.70
CA GLY A 287 7.08 17.13 -3.82
C GLY A 287 5.81 16.55 -4.39
N VAL A 288 5.87 16.11 -5.64
CA VAL A 288 4.78 15.42 -6.33
C VAL A 288 5.26 14.06 -6.80
N ILE A 289 4.55 13.00 -6.42
CA ILE A 289 4.81 11.63 -6.87
C ILE A 289 3.50 11.05 -7.38
N THR A 290 3.43 10.74 -8.66
CA THR A 290 2.21 10.24 -9.28
C THR A 290 2.46 9.25 -10.40
N SER A 291 1.49 8.36 -10.65
CA SER A 291 1.46 7.46 -11.79
C SER A 291 0.22 7.75 -12.63
N PRO A 292 0.35 8.50 -13.71
CA PRO A 292 -0.78 8.73 -14.61
C PRO A 292 -1.36 7.41 -15.12
N PRO A 293 -2.68 7.31 -15.30
CA PRO A 293 -3.31 6.11 -15.81
C PRO A 293 -2.80 5.77 -17.21
N TYR A 294 -2.58 4.48 -17.45
CA TYR A 294 -2.20 3.98 -18.78
C TYR A 294 -3.38 4.11 -19.74
N SER A 295 -3.30 5.02 -20.70
CA SER A 295 -4.40 5.37 -21.61
C SER A 295 -4.90 4.23 -22.50
N PHE A 296 -4.09 3.20 -22.75
CA PHE A 296 -4.42 2.11 -23.68
C PHE A 296 -4.45 0.70 -23.05
N ALA A 297 -3.93 0.54 -21.84
CA ALA A 297 -3.70 -0.80 -21.28
C ALA A 297 -4.78 -1.23 -20.27
N ILE A 298 -5.39 -0.32 -19.54
CA ILE A 298 -6.30 -0.62 -18.43
C ILE A 298 -7.49 0.34 -18.45
N ASP A 299 -8.69 -0.21 -18.53
CA ASP A 299 -9.94 0.53 -18.24
C ASP A 299 -10.18 0.47 -16.72
N TYR A 300 -9.68 1.46 -15.99
CA TYR A 300 -9.78 1.55 -14.54
C TYR A 300 -11.23 1.60 -14.06
N VAL A 301 -12.08 2.38 -14.72
CA VAL A 301 -13.51 2.47 -14.37
C VAL A 301 -14.22 1.13 -14.49
N LYS A 302 -13.94 0.38 -15.56
CA LYS A 302 -14.49 -0.96 -15.76
C LYS A 302 -13.97 -1.96 -14.73
N ASN A 303 -12.72 -1.84 -14.32
CA ASN A 303 -12.17 -2.71 -13.28
C ASN A 303 -12.87 -2.52 -11.93
N ASP A 304 -13.23 -1.27 -11.61
CA ASP A 304 -13.81 -0.86 -10.33
C ASP A 304 -15.35 -0.72 -10.38
N GLU A 305 -15.96 -1.04 -11.52
CA GLU A 305 -17.40 -0.87 -11.77
C GLU A 305 -18.29 -1.54 -10.70
N ALA A 306 -17.89 -2.73 -10.25
CA ALA A 306 -18.66 -3.46 -9.24
C ALA A 306 -18.63 -2.75 -7.89
N GLN A 307 -17.47 -2.22 -7.50
CA GLN A 307 -17.26 -1.50 -6.25
C GLN A 307 -17.95 -0.13 -6.29
N LEU A 308 -17.76 0.61 -7.37
CA LEU A 308 -18.41 1.91 -7.58
C LEU A 308 -19.94 1.80 -7.55
N SER A 309 -20.49 0.83 -8.30
CA SER A 309 -21.95 0.60 -8.32
C SER A 309 -22.50 0.18 -6.96
N PHE A 310 -21.76 -0.69 -6.22
CA PHE A 310 -22.15 -1.09 -4.88
C PHE A 310 -22.15 0.08 -3.89
N LEU A 311 -21.20 1.00 -4.03
CA LEU A 311 -21.12 2.22 -3.24
C LEU A 311 -22.11 3.31 -3.71
N GLY A 312 -22.96 3.04 -4.69
CA GLY A 312 -24.00 3.95 -5.15
C GLY A 312 -23.53 5.06 -6.10
N TYR A 313 -22.32 4.95 -6.64
CA TYR A 313 -21.80 5.93 -7.59
C TYR A 313 -22.26 5.66 -9.02
N ASP A 314 -22.54 6.74 -9.76
CA ASP A 314 -22.83 6.68 -11.20
C ASP A 314 -21.51 6.45 -11.98
N VAL A 315 -21.33 5.22 -12.43
CA VAL A 315 -20.15 4.77 -13.18
C VAL A 315 -20.01 5.53 -14.51
N GLY A 316 -21.14 5.83 -15.17
CA GLY A 316 -21.19 6.59 -16.44
C GLY A 316 -20.69 8.03 -16.23
N TYR A 317 -21.13 8.67 -15.15
CA TYR A 317 -20.67 10.01 -14.79
C TYR A 317 -19.16 10.05 -14.49
N ILE A 318 -18.65 9.08 -13.73
CA ILE A 318 -17.22 8.98 -13.43
C ILE A 318 -16.41 8.80 -14.72
N ARG A 319 -16.87 7.88 -15.60
CA ARG A 319 -16.21 7.61 -16.90
C ARG A 319 -16.11 8.86 -17.78
N ASN A 320 -17.14 9.69 -17.79
CA ASN A 320 -17.15 10.92 -18.59
C ASN A 320 -16.23 12.02 -18.04
N LYS A 321 -15.78 11.89 -16.79
CA LYS A 321 -14.86 12.85 -16.16
C LYS A 321 -13.39 12.44 -16.26
N MET A 322 -13.11 11.16 -16.52
CA MET A 322 -11.77 10.63 -16.77
C MET A 322 -11.35 10.83 -18.23
#